data_18df7c7c4faf9f13e24d790d5466ab5a
#
_entry.id   18df7c7c4faf9f13e24d790d5466ab5a
#
_cell.length_a   1.000
_cell.length_b   1.000
_cell.length_c   1.000
_cell.angle_alpha   90.00
_cell.angle_beta   90.00
_cell.angle_gamma   90.00
#
_symmetry.space_group_name_H-M   'P 1'
#
loop_
_entity.id
_entity.type
_entity.pdbx_description
1 polymer ?
#
loop_
_entity_poly.entity_id
_entity_poly.type
_entity_poly.pdbx_seq_one_letter_code
_entity_poly.pdbx_strand_id
1 'polypeptide(L)'
;MATLYQHRFDDVADYLHHRPPYLLIDSIESISDDAVKAFHTVDPESFFIRGHFPGAAVLPGAMMQEMTTQAGGVLIAANFNPMADYNTHDPHHNELALGVLVKIKHGRYRGFARPGDKLSIEVTLDDHIGDVFDFHGLIRCNDQLIYKNAFQLTNLPSDTLR
;
A
#
# COMPACT_ATOMS: atom_id res chain seq x y z
N MET A 1 21.53 -8.75 14.07
CA MET A 1 20.47 -8.48 13.08
C MET A 1 19.20 -9.14 13.56
N ALA A 2 18.08 -8.43 13.47
CA ALA A 2 16.78 -9.05 13.76
C ALA A 2 16.50 -10.16 12.71
N THR A 3 15.90 -11.25 13.14
CA THR A 3 15.45 -12.30 12.23
C THR A 3 14.26 -11.79 11.46
N LEU A 4 14.27 -11.93 10.13
CA LEU A 4 13.14 -11.59 9.27
C LEU A 4 12.46 -12.87 8.81
N TYR A 5 11.15 -12.83 8.75
CA TYR A 5 10.29 -13.94 8.36
C TYR A 5 9.56 -13.60 7.05
N GLN A 6 9.37 -14.60 6.21
CA GLN A 6 8.57 -14.47 4.99
C GLN A 6 7.17 -15.01 5.23
N HIS A 7 6.18 -14.26 4.77
CA HIS A 7 4.77 -14.65 4.83
C HIS A 7 4.15 -14.62 3.43
N ARG A 8 3.28 -15.57 3.16
CA ARG A 8 2.46 -15.63 1.94
C ARG A 8 1.04 -15.94 2.32
N PHE A 9 0.13 -15.04 1.98
CA PHE A 9 -1.28 -15.11 2.28
C PHE A 9 -2.11 -14.94 1.01
N ASP A 10 -3.31 -15.50 1.02
CA ASP A 10 -4.26 -15.35 -0.11
C ASP A 10 -5.05 -14.05 -0.02
N ASP A 11 -5.32 -13.55 1.20
CA ASP A 11 -6.08 -12.33 1.42
C ASP A 11 -5.15 -11.14 1.73
N VAL A 12 -5.43 -10.00 1.10
CA VAL A 12 -4.70 -8.74 1.36
C VAL A 12 -4.83 -8.31 2.82
N ALA A 13 -5.97 -8.55 3.45
CA ALA A 13 -6.21 -8.23 4.85
C ALA A 13 -5.29 -9.00 5.81
N ASP A 14 -4.70 -10.11 5.37
CA ASP A 14 -3.73 -10.85 6.19
C ASP A 14 -2.34 -10.22 6.20
N TYR A 15 -2.02 -9.37 5.19
CA TYR A 15 -0.80 -8.57 5.16
C TYR A 15 -0.93 -7.23 5.88
N LEU A 16 -2.11 -6.61 5.82
CA LEU A 16 -2.34 -5.24 6.26
C LEU A 16 -3.34 -5.17 7.41
N HIS A 17 -3.13 -4.25 8.33
CA HIS A 17 -4.09 -3.93 9.40
C HIS A 17 -5.26 -3.07 8.92
N HIS A 18 -5.15 -2.49 7.72
CA HIS A 18 -6.21 -1.71 7.09
C HIS A 18 -7.46 -2.55 6.86
N ARG A 19 -8.62 -1.94 6.98
CA ARG A 19 -9.92 -2.55 6.71
C ARG A 19 -10.77 -1.61 5.87
N PRO A 20 -11.76 -2.14 5.13
CA PRO A 20 -12.73 -1.27 4.48
C PRO A 20 -13.36 -0.28 5.47
N PRO A 21 -13.56 0.97 5.06
CA PRO A 21 -13.43 1.53 3.70
C PRO A 21 -12.02 2.00 3.32
N TYR A 22 -11.01 1.84 4.18
CA TYR A 22 -9.66 2.37 3.95
C TYR A 22 -8.66 1.35 3.37
N LEU A 23 -9.04 0.11 3.20
CA LEU A 23 -8.23 -0.89 2.48
C LEU A 23 -8.40 -0.66 0.97
N LEU A 24 -7.32 -0.22 0.30
CA LEU A 24 -7.33 0.22 -1.09
C LEU A 24 -6.61 -0.75 -2.04
N ILE A 25 -6.31 -1.94 -1.58
CA ILE A 25 -5.79 -3.04 -2.40
C ILE A 25 -6.86 -4.12 -2.45
N ASP A 26 -7.35 -4.45 -3.65
CA ASP A 26 -8.39 -5.46 -3.81
C ASP A 26 -7.78 -6.86 -3.93
N SER A 27 -6.66 -6.97 -4.66
CA SER A 27 -5.98 -8.24 -4.88
C SER A 27 -4.50 -8.04 -5.17
N ILE A 28 -3.71 -9.08 -4.90
CA ILE A 28 -2.28 -9.14 -5.20
C ILE A 28 -2.09 -10.08 -6.39
N GLU A 29 -1.43 -9.61 -7.44
CA GLU A 29 -1.07 -10.43 -8.60
C GLU A 29 0.23 -11.20 -8.35
N SER A 30 1.23 -10.52 -7.80
CA SER A 30 2.54 -11.13 -7.55
C SER A 30 3.32 -10.40 -6.45
N ILE A 31 4.16 -11.16 -5.76
CA ILE A 31 5.16 -10.65 -4.82
C ILE A 31 6.48 -11.32 -5.17
N SER A 32 7.50 -10.52 -5.48
CA SER A 32 8.90 -10.96 -5.60
C SER A 32 9.70 -10.54 -4.37
N ASP A 33 11.02 -10.70 -4.40
CA ASP A 33 11.89 -10.30 -3.29
C ASP A 33 11.88 -8.79 -3.05
N ASP A 34 11.69 -8.01 -4.13
CA ASP A 34 11.82 -6.54 -4.13
C ASP A 34 10.60 -5.81 -4.71
N ALA A 35 9.57 -6.50 -5.20
CA ALA A 35 8.42 -5.85 -5.82
C ALA A 35 7.10 -6.54 -5.49
N VAL A 36 6.04 -5.74 -5.50
CA VAL A 36 4.65 -6.19 -5.42
C VAL A 36 3.83 -5.58 -6.55
N LYS A 37 2.98 -6.39 -7.15
CA LYS A 37 1.99 -5.95 -8.12
C LYS A 37 0.59 -6.30 -7.62
N ALA A 38 -0.27 -5.31 -7.59
CA ALA A 38 -1.60 -5.38 -7.03
C ALA A 38 -2.62 -4.64 -7.88
N PHE A 39 -3.91 -4.83 -7.58
CA PHE A 39 -5.01 -4.18 -8.28
C PHE A 39 -5.99 -3.53 -7.31
N HIS A 40 -6.60 -2.46 -7.81
CA HIS A 40 -7.75 -1.81 -7.18
C HIS A 40 -8.74 -1.37 -8.24
N THR A 41 -10.03 -1.62 -8.02
CA THR A 41 -11.10 -1.08 -8.85
C THR A 41 -11.73 0.10 -8.13
N VAL A 42 -11.81 1.26 -8.81
CA VAL A 42 -12.35 2.48 -8.21
C VAL A 42 -13.86 2.30 -7.96
N ASP A 43 -14.22 2.22 -6.68
CA ASP A 43 -15.61 2.06 -6.25
C ASP A 43 -16.31 3.42 -6.22
N PRO A 44 -17.43 3.60 -6.97
CA PRO A 44 -18.21 4.84 -6.97
C PRO A 44 -18.78 5.20 -5.59
N GLU A 45 -18.96 4.22 -4.72
CA GLU A 45 -19.53 4.41 -3.38
C GLU A 45 -18.49 4.74 -2.31
N SER A 46 -17.20 4.75 -2.67
CA SER A 46 -16.12 5.11 -1.74
C SER A 46 -16.31 6.52 -1.19
N PHE A 47 -16.05 6.70 0.11
CA PHE A 47 -16.26 7.98 0.80
C PHE A 47 -15.47 9.14 0.18
N PHE A 48 -14.30 8.87 -0.42
CA PHE A 48 -13.45 9.86 -1.06
C PHE A 48 -13.86 10.17 -2.52
N ILE A 49 -14.75 9.40 -3.11
CA ILE A 49 -15.25 9.62 -4.49
C ILE A 49 -16.44 10.57 -4.51
N ARG A 50 -17.40 10.39 -3.59
CA ARG A 50 -18.69 11.12 -3.59
C ARG A 50 -18.55 12.65 -3.63
N GLY A 51 -17.54 13.18 -2.93
CA GLY A 51 -17.28 14.62 -2.87
C GLY A 51 -16.22 15.13 -3.83
N HIS A 52 -15.61 14.26 -4.63
CA HIS A 52 -14.42 14.60 -5.43
C HIS A 52 -14.58 14.27 -6.93
N PHE A 53 -15.40 14.93 -7.72
CA PHE A 53 -16.26 16.07 -7.40
C PHE A 53 -17.72 15.71 -7.69
N PRO A 54 -18.72 16.37 -7.09
CA PRO A 54 -20.12 16.12 -7.39
C PRO A 54 -20.43 16.26 -8.89
N GLY A 55 -20.97 15.19 -9.53
CA GLY A 55 -21.26 15.15 -10.97
C GLY A 55 -20.03 14.96 -11.89
N ALA A 56 -18.81 14.92 -11.34
CA ALA A 56 -17.56 14.70 -12.07
C ALA A 56 -16.55 13.91 -11.21
N ALA A 57 -16.95 12.71 -10.83
CA ALA A 57 -16.18 11.87 -9.90
C ALA A 57 -14.84 11.44 -10.50
N VAL A 58 -13.77 11.72 -9.76
CA VAL A 58 -12.42 11.25 -10.05
C VAL A 58 -11.74 10.78 -8.76
N LEU A 59 -10.88 9.79 -8.87
CA LEU A 59 -10.07 9.32 -7.74
C LEU A 59 -9.13 10.44 -7.27
N PRO A 60 -9.17 10.83 -5.98
CA PRO A 60 -8.22 11.80 -5.45
C PRO A 60 -6.78 11.33 -5.57
N GLY A 61 -5.87 12.21 -5.99
CA GLY A 61 -4.45 11.89 -6.08
C GLY A 61 -3.84 11.44 -4.74
N ALA A 62 -4.32 11.97 -3.62
CA ALA A 62 -3.90 11.52 -2.29
C ALA A 62 -4.17 10.03 -2.06
N MET A 63 -5.25 9.47 -2.63
CA MET A 63 -5.55 8.04 -2.54
C MET A 63 -4.62 7.20 -3.40
N MET A 64 -4.10 7.72 -4.49
CA MET A 64 -3.06 7.04 -5.28
C MET A 64 -1.75 6.90 -4.48
N GLN A 65 -1.38 7.93 -3.71
CA GLN A 65 -0.26 7.82 -2.76
C GLN A 65 -0.53 6.73 -1.72
N GLU A 66 -1.72 6.71 -1.15
CA GLU A 66 -2.09 5.71 -0.15
C GLU A 66 -2.07 4.29 -0.73
N MET A 67 -2.53 4.08 -1.96
CA MET A 67 -2.47 2.77 -2.63
C MET A 67 -1.04 2.26 -2.74
N THR A 68 -0.09 3.11 -3.13
CA THR A 68 1.33 2.71 -3.20
C THR A 68 1.92 2.47 -1.82
N THR A 69 1.51 3.24 -0.81
CA THR A 69 1.91 3.05 0.59
C THR A 69 1.44 1.70 1.11
N GLN A 70 0.18 1.34 0.89
CA GLN A 70 -0.37 0.04 1.28
C GLN A 70 0.31 -1.11 0.55
N ALA A 71 0.57 -0.98 -0.76
CA ALA A 71 1.31 -1.99 -1.52
C ALA A 71 2.74 -2.17 -0.99
N GLY A 72 3.44 -1.08 -0.64
CA GLY A 72 4.74 -1.16 0.04
C GLY A 72 4.65 -1.88 1.39
N GLY A 73 3.60 -1.62 2.17
CA GLY A 73 3.30 -2.32 3.42
C GLY A 73 3.09 -3.82 3.22
N VAL A 74 2.42 -4.22 2.14
CA VAL A 74 2.30 -5.65 1.77
C VAL A 74 3.68 -6.27 1.55
N LEU A 75 4.58 -5.60 0.81
CA LEU A 75 5.92 -6.13 0.54
C LEU A 75 6.75 -6.27 1.82
N ILE A 76 6.66 -5.30 2.74
CA ILE A 76 7.31 -5.37 4.05
C ILE A 76 6.78 -6.55 4.84
N ALA A 77 5.45 -6.68 4.95
CA ALA A 77 4.83 -7.78 5.68
C ALA A 77 5.16 -9.16 5.09
N ALA A 78 5.31 -9.24 3.77
CA ALA A 78 5.62 -10.47 3.05
C ALA A 78 7.08 -10.92 3.18
N ASN A 79 8.04 -10.00 3.13
CA ASN A 79 9.46 -10.34 2.98
C ASN A 79 10.35 -9.82 4.12
N PHE A 80 9.93 -8.79 4.84
CA PHE A 80 10.75 -8.07 5.83
C PHE A 80 10.06 -7.98 7.19
N ASN A 81 9.27 -8.98 7.50
CA ASN A 81 8.48 -9.03 8.73
C ASN A 81 9.37 -9.50 9.90
N PRO A 82 9.54 -8.72 10.96
CA PRO A 82 10.30 -9.15 12.15
C PRO A 82 9.51 -10.10 13.06
N MET A 83 8.23 -10.38 12.77
CA MET A 83 7.36 -11.24 13.56
C MET A 83 7.21 -12.62 12.92
N ALA A 84 7.55 -13.69 13.65
CA ALA A 84 7.37 -15.07 13.19
C ALA A 84 5.89 -15.44 13.11
N ASP A 85 5.11 -15.00 14.09
CA ASP A 85 3.66 -15.11 14.14
C ASP A 85 3.04 -13.75 13.84
N TYR A 86 2.34 -13.65 12.72
CA TYR A 86 1.80 -12.40 12.21
C TYR A 86 0.30 -12.50 11.99
N ASN A 87 -0.46 -11.74 12.77
CA ASN A 87 -1.91 -11.72 12.73
C ASN A 87 -2.44 -10.29 12.70
N THR A 88 -2.98 -9.88 11.55
CA THR A 88 -3.55 -8.54 11.35
C THR A 88 -4.98 -8.40 11.86
N HIS A 89 -5.63 -9.50 12.25
CA HIS A 89 -7.03 -9.51 12.72
C HIS A 89 -7.13 -9.31 14.24
N ASP A 90 -6.03 -9.45 14.98
CA ASP A 90 -5.98 -9.17 16.41
C ASP A 90 -5.14 -7.90 16.66
N PRO A 91 -5.76 -6.76 17.01
CA PRO A 91 -5.04 -5.53 17.26
C PRO A 91 -4.11 -5.58 18.48
N HIS A 92 -4.26 -6.57 19.35
CA HIS A 92 -3.43 -6.76 20.53
C HIS A 92 -2.20 -7.65 20.25
N HIS A 93 -2.22 -8.41 19.16
CA HIS A 93 -1.16 -9.33 18.79
C HIS A 93 0.07 -8.67 18.19
N ASN A 94 -0.07 -7.47 17.65
CA ASN A 94 0.97 -6.84 16.86
C ASN A 94 1.96 -6.07 17.72
N GLU A 95 3.19 -6.52 17.76
CA GLU A 95 4.30 -5.82 18.41
C GLU A 95 4.76 -4.60 17.58
N LEU A 96 4.61 -4.66 16.25
CA LEU A 96 5.07 -3.66 15.30
C LEU A 96 3.96 -3.26 14.34
N ALA A 97 3.87 -1.96 14.06
CA ALA A 97 3.15 -1.40 12.93
C ALA A 97 4.09 -1.38 11.73
N LEU A 98 3.75 -2.12 10.68
CA LEU A 98 4.57 -2.28 9.50
C LEU A 98 4.15 -1.28 8.41
N GLY A 99 5.14 -0.68 7.75
CA GLY A 99 4.91 0.14 6.57
C GLY A 99 4.27 1.51 6.84
N VAL A 100 4.61 2.15 7.95
CA VAL A 100 4.14 3.51 8.27
C VAL A 100 4.82 4.53 7.35
N LEU A 101 4.04 5.36 6.65
CA LEU A 101 4.54 6.39 5.75
C LEU A 101 5.25 7.51 6.54
N VAL A 102 6.52 7.74 6.26
CA VAL A 102 7.32 8.77 6.95
C VAL A 102 7.82 9.88 6.03
N LYS A 103 7.90 9.60 4.72
CA LYS A 103 8.39 10.61 3.77
C LYS A 103 7.85 10.34 2.36
N ILE A 104 7.40 11.40 1.70
CA ILE A 104 7.19 11.43 0.26
C ILE A 104 8.34 12.23 -0.35
N LYS A 105 9.16 11.58 -1.19
CA LYS A 105 10.28 12.23 -1.86
C LYS A 105 9.80 13.04 -3.05
N HIS A 106 8.91 12.44 -3.85
CA HIS A 106 8.19 13.10 -4.94
C HIS A 106 6.95 12.29 -5.33
N GLY A 107 6.03 12.97 -5.99
CA GLY A 107 4.87 12.38 -6.64
C GLY A 107 4.55 13.14 -7.92
N ARG A 108 4.15 12.43 -8.96
CA ARG A 108 3.75 13.02 -10.24
C ARG A 108 2.50 12.37 -10.78
N TYR A 109 1.47 13.19 -10.94
CA TYR A 109 0.18 12.81 -11.52
C TYR A 109 0.20 13.10 -13.02
N ARG A 110 -0.26 12.13 -13.82
CA ARG A 110 -0.25 12.23 -15.30
C ARG A 110 -1.60 11.94 -15.92
N GLY A 111 -2.57 11.53 -15.13
CA GLY A 111 -3.90 11.19 -15.60
C GLY A 111 -4.88 11.01 -14.45
N PHE A 112 -6.12 10.74 -14.82
CA PHE A 112 -7.22 10.55 -13.90
C PHE A 112 -7.67 9.08 -13.91
N ALA A 113 -8.20 8.63 -12.77
CA ALA A 113 -8.98 7.42 -12.65
C ALA A 113 -10.41 7.79 -12.24
N ARG A 114 -11.38 7.07 -12.76
CA ARG A 114 -12.82 7.31 -12.55
C ARG A 114 -13.47 6.07 -11.96
N PRO A 115 -14.66 6.21 -11.37
CA PRO A 115 -15.43 5.06 -10.91
C PRO A 115 -15.53 3.97 -11.99
N GLY A 116 -15.26 2.73 -11.59
CA GLY A 116 -15.22 1.56 -12.47
C GLY A 116 -13.86 1.26 -13.11
N ASP A 117 -12.91 2.20 -13.09
CA ASP A 117 -11.56 1.95 -13.62
C ASP A 117 -10.82 0.93 -12.74
N LYS A 118 -10.17 -0.03 -13.39
CA LYS A 118 -9.27 -0.98 -12.74
C LYS A 118 -7.84 -0.46 -12.83
N LEU A 119 -7.22 -0.29 -11.68
CA LEU A 119 -5.85 0.20 -11.56
C LEU A 119 -4.89 -0.95 -11.31
N SER A 120 -3.74 -0.92 -11.98
CA SER A 120 -2.56 -1.72 -11.67
C SER A 120 -1.62 -0.88 -10.81
N ILE A 121 -1.23 -1.42 -9.66
CA ILE A 121 -0.36 -0.77 -8.68
C ILE A 121 0.91 -1.61 -8.60
N GLU A 122 2.04 -1.03 -8.91
CA GLU A 122 3.35 -1.69 -8.84
C GLU A 122 4.26 -0.88 -7.93
N VAL A 123 4.82 -1.52 -6.92
CA VAL A 123 5.74 -0.90 -5.97
C VAL A 123 6.99 -1.73 -5.87
N THR A 124 8.13 -1.07 -6.01
CA THR A 124 9.46 -1.69 -5.96
C THR A 124 10.26 -1.10 -4.80
N LEU A 125 10.91 -1.98 -4.05
CA LEU A 125 11.87 -1.61 -3.02
C LEU A 125 13.20 -1.25 -3.69
N ASP A 126 13.65 -0.03 -3.47
CA ASP A 126 14.93 0.46 -3.99
C ASP A 126 16.08 0.18 -3.03
N ASP A 127 15.84 0.35 -1.72
CA ASP A 127 16.82 0.15 -0.65
C ASP A 127 16.12 0.04 0.71
N HIS A 128 16.79 -0.57 1.68
CA HIS A 128 16.36 -0.50 3.07
C HIS A 128 17.58 -0.45 4.02
N ILE A 129 17.48 0.39 5.05
CA ILE A 129 18.49 0.53 6.10
C ILE A 129 17.79 0.44 7.45
N GLY A 130 18.05 -0.66 8.18
CA GLY A 130 17.32 -0.94 9.42
C GLY A 130 15.83 -1.07 9.15
N ASP A 131 15.02 -0.27 9.85
CA ASP A 131 13.57 -0.28 9.75
C ASP A 131 13.00 0.74 8.74
N VAL A 132 13.86 1.40 7.95
CA VAL A 132 13.47 2.38 6.92
C VAL A 132 13.61 1.77 5.54
N PHE A 133 12.54 1.82 4.77
CA PHE A 133 12.42 1.24 3.43
C PHE A 133 12.16 2.33 2.39
N ASP A 134 12.98 2.36 1.35
CA ASP A 134 12.84 3.26 0.21
C ASP A 134 12.12 2.56 -0.94
N PHE A 135 11.05 3.17 -1.42
CA PHE A 135 10.23 2.62 -2.50
C PHE A 135 10.03 3.61 -3.63
N HIS A 136 9.80 3.08 -4.81
CA HIS A 136 9.10 3.80 -5.86
C HIS A 136 7.83 3.04 -6.28
N GLY A 137 6.83 3.79 -6.74
CA GLY A 137 5.53 3.27 -7.14
C GLY A 137 5.07 3.78 -8.50
N LEU A 138 4.31 2.93 -9.18
CA LEU A 138 3.67 3.23 -10.46
C LEU A 138 2.21 2.78 -10.39
N ILE A 139 1.29 3.66 -10.82
CA ILE A 139 -0.10 3.28 -11.01
C ILE A 139 -0.48 3.49 -12.48
N ARG A 140 -1.07 2.45 -13.08
CA ARG A 140 -1.59 2.49 -14.45
C ARG A 140 -3.10 2.24 -14.46
N CYS A 141 -3.74 2.92 -15.40
CA CYS A 141 -5.13 2.68 -15.79
C CYS A 141 -5.15 2.41 -17.29
N ASN A 142 -5.69 1.26 -17.71
CA ASN A 142 -5.68 0.83 -19.12
C ASN A 142 -4.27 0.90 -19.75
N ASP A 143 -3.27 0.38 -19.05
CA ASP A 143 -1.84 0.40 -19.40
C ASP A 143 -1.19 1.79 -19.48
N GLN A 144 -1.96 2.85 -19.30
CA GLN A 144 -1.44 4.21 -19.25
C GLN A 144 -0.97 4.57 -17.84
N LEU A 145 0.26 5.07 -17.73
CA LEU A 145 0.80 5.57 -16.47
C LEU A 145 0.06 6.84 -16.05
N ILE A 146 -0.64 6.79 -14.89
CA ILE A 146 -1.37 7.93 -14.34
C ILE A 146 -0.73 8.53 -13.10
N TYR A 147 0.10 7.75 -12.38
CA TYR A 147 0.80 8.21 -11.18
C TYR A 147 2.14 7.52 -11.03
N LYS A 148 3.14 8.27 -10.58
CA LYS A 148 4.42 7.73 -10.10
C LYS A 148 4.91 8.50 -8.89
N ASN A 149 5.57 7.82 -7.98
CA ASN A 149 6.14 8.42 -6.77
C ASN A 149 7.43 7.74 -6.32
N ALA A 150 8.08 8.38 -5.35
CA ALA A 150 9.08 7.76 -4.50
C ALA A 150 8.81 8.19 -3.06
N PHE A 151 8.91 7.25 -2.12
CA PHE A 151 8.52 7.45 -0.73
C PHE A 151 9.28 6.52 0.21
N GLN A 152 9.19 6.79 1.51
CA GLN A 152 9.78 5.97 2.56
C GLN A 152 8.71 5.47 3.52
N LEU A 153 8.83 4.20 3.88
CA LEU A 153 8.08 3.58 4.96
C LEU A 153 9.02 3.19 6.09
N THR A 154 8.47 3.05 7.30
CA THR A 154 9.20 2.50 8.43
C THR A 154 8.33 1.54 9.23
N ASN A 155 8.97 0.61 9.93
CA ASN A 155 8.33 -0.21 10.94
C ASN A 155 8.48 0.47 12.30
N LEU A 156 7.39 0.56 13.06
CA LEU A 156 7.36 1.19 14.38
C LEU A 156 6.80 0.22 15.42
N PRO A 157 7.26 0.27 16.68
CA PRO A 157 6.57 -0.40 17.76
C PRO A 157 5.10 0.06 17.83
N SER A 158 4.17 -0.88 17.94
CA SER A 158 2.72 -0.56 17.95
C SER A 158 2.32 0.37 19.10
N ASP A 159 3.04 0.31 20.22
CA ASP A 159 2.81 1.21 21.36
C ASP A 159 3.10 2.70 21.04
N THR A 160 3.89 2.97 20.00
CA THR A 160 4.15 4.35 19.52
C THR A 160 2.91 5.00 18.93
N LEU A 161 1.91 4.20 18.50
CA LEU A 161 0.69 4.67 17.86
C LEU A 161 -0.52 4.74 18.81
N ARG A 162 -0.33 4.45 20.09
CA ARG A 162 -1.40 4.41 21.12
C ARG A 162 -1.38 5.65 22.02
#